data_32174668930ab2a151a43c022a3ef4c3
#
_entry.id   32174668930ab2a151a43c022a3ef4c3
#
_cell.length_a   1.000
_cell.length_b   1.000
_cell.length_c   1.000
_cell.angle_alpha   90.00
_cell.angle_beta   90.00
_cell.angle_gamma   90.00
#
_symmetry.space_group_name_H-M   'P 1'
#
loop_
_entity.id
_entity.type
_entity.pdbx_description
1 polymer ?
#
loop_
_entity_poly.entity_id
_entity_poly.type
_entity_poly.pdbx_seq_one_letter_code
_entity_poly.pdbx_strand_id
1 'polypeptide(L)'
;MSSTRIIPFRPWFAGGLGLCAAAFLFSAGPATSMCQLVSDTTQGNRADAHAEEGMQFARAGNLTSADSELRKAVALAPGNAEFLRDLATVLAMEKKFDESTSYFQRALKIDPHDVAARRYLGANLWQLHRYAEARQNLRILLHANPGDPQALLLLGMVSENTRDYGTAAKTLASVPTLVRAQPESIAALARSYYHIGETAKARAWLNELHNQAAGVQAVLLGAQIADEMQDYQTAETLLSSVATHYSDQTDLQYRLALVKFHAQRFAESSHILQQLLDDGHKTSEVDRLLASCFRAQKQDEEAIHVLQDAIQLDPENEASYLDLAGILIARKQISAALELAQRMTTAFPDSSRVFVSKGSIELAASDFTDALGSFNRAVQLEPRNADAMIGLARAQANAGMTDRAKTTLDQAIARFPEKSRFELELGQVLLKEAETGVKSAELRAEQLFNSAIAHDNRLAEAHYELGALALGRGQAAGALLHLKKAAKLDPSSAKTHFALSRAYRRLGRNDEAAKEATLFDKLKE
;
A
#
# COMPACT_ATOMS: atom_id res chain seq x y z
N MET A 1 -3.46 0.76 16.37
CA MET A 1 -3.54 1.14 14.95
C MET A 1 -3.27 -0.10 14.15
N SER A 2 -4.30 -0.82 13.77
CA SER A 2 -4.16 -2.05 12.99
C SER A 2 -3.80 -1.66 11.55
N SER A 3 -2.61 -2.02 11.12
CA SER A 3 -2.31 -2.07 9.70
C SER A 3 -3.13 -3.21 9.13
N THR A 4 -4.27 -2.90 8.54
CA THR A 4 -4.98 -3.81 7.66
C THR A 4 -4.00 -4.21 6.56
N ARG A 5 -3.40 -5.40 6.68
CA ARG A 5 -2.69 -6.01 5.56
C ARG A 5 -3.74 -6.26 4.49
N ILE A 6 -3.66 -5.46 3.44
CA ILE A 6 -4.25 -5.74 2.16
C ILE A 6 -3.84 -7.18 1.84
N ILE A 7 -4.82 -8.06 1.67
CA ILE A 7 -4.61 -9.40 1.12
C ILE A 7 -3.76 -9.21 -0.13
N PRO A 8 -2.61 -9.88 -0.29
CA PRO A 8 -1.80 -9.70 -1.48
C PRO A 8 -2.63 -10.21 -2.66
N PHE A 9 -3.21 -9.29 -3.38
CA PHE A 9 -3.80 -9.56 -4.67
C PHE A 9 -2.71 -10.21 -5.52
N ARG A 10 -2.90 -11.47 -5.89
CA ARG A 10 -2.07 -12.11 -6.91
C ARG A 10 -2.07 -11.19 -8.12
N PRO A 11 -0.91 -10.78 -8.64
CA PRO A 11 -0.87 -9.95 -9.83
C PRO A 11 -1.48 -10.74 -10.99
N TRP A 12 -2.69 -10.38 -11.34
CA TRP A 12 -3.37 -10.88 -12.52
C TRP A 12 -2.84 -10.13 -13.74
N PHE A 13 -1.64 -10.52 -14.21
CA PHE A 13 -1.15 -10.17 -15.53
C PHE A 13 -1.49 -11.30 -16.52
N ALA A 14 -2.73 -11.35 -16.94
CA ALA A 14 -3.15 -12.10 -18.11
C ALA A 14 -4.15 -11.27 -18.93
N GLY A 15 -3.76 -10.04 -19.27
CA GLY A 15 -4.42 -9.22 -20.27
C GLY A 15 -3.36 -8.78 -21.26
N GLY A 16 -3.20 -9.53 -22.35
CA GLY A 16 -2.28 -9.14 -23.41
C GLY A 16 -2.67 -7.77 -23.94
N LEU A 17 -1.70 -6.85 -24.01
CA LEU A 17 -1.78 -5.69 -24.88
C LEU A 17 -2.14 -6.21 -26.27
N GLY A 18 -3.40 -6.07 -26.68
CA GLY A 18 -3.81 -6.26 -28.05
C GLY A 18 -3.07 -5.24 -28.91
N LEU A 19 -1.93 -5.65 -29.44
CA LEU A 19 -1.24 -4.88 -30.46
C LEU A 19 -2.16 -4.86 -31.69
N CYS A 20 -2.89 -3.76 -31.88
CA CYS A 20 -3.54 -3.48 -33.14
C CYS A 20 -2.48 -3.46 -34.24
N ALA A 21 -2.51 -4.48 -35.09
CA ALA A 21 -1.70 -4.54 -36.31
C ALA A 21 -2.15 -3.41 -37.24
N ALA A 22 -1.37 -2.33 -37.28
CA ALA A 22 -1.54 -1.29 -38.30
C ALA A 22 -0.88 -1.79 -39.60
N ALA A 23 -1.69 -1.82 -40.65
CA ALA A 23 -1.24 -2.16 -42.00
C ALA A 23 -0.20 -1.15 -42.52
N PHE A 24 0.93 -1.64 -42.96
CA PHE A 24 1.97 -0.85 -43.65
C PHE A 24 1.79 -0.93 -45.16
N LEU A 25 1.73 0.23 -45.80
CA LEU A 25 1.85 0.39 -47.25
C LEU A 25 3.32 0.67 -47.60
N PHE A 26 3.83 -0.04 -48.56
CA PHE A 26 5.17 0.09 -49.10
C PHE A 26 5.28 1.18 -50.19
N SER A 27 6.39 1.92 -50.21
CA SER A 27 6.85 2.65 -51.38
C SER A 27 8.29 2.20 -51.75
N ALA A 28 8.46 1.81 -52.98
CA ALA A 28 9.74 1.38 -53.55
C ALA A 28 10.44 2.55 -54.29
N GLY A 29 11.76 2.61 -54.24
CA GLY A 29 12.61 3.51 -55.05
C GLY A 29 13.99 2.90 -55.31
N PRO A 30 14.76 3.31 -56.34
CA PRO A 30 15.52 2.42 -57.19
C PRO A 30 17.04 2.33 -56.93
N ALA A 31 17.62 1.32 -57.58
CA ALA A 31 19.00 0.83 -57.56
C ALA A 31 20.05 1.74 -58.22
N THR A 32 21.30 1.62 -57.78
CA THR A 32 22.47 1.41 -58.64
C THR A 32 23.79 1.32 -57.85
N SER A 33 24.62 0.35 -58.04
CA SER A 33 25.89 0.30 -58.72
C SER A 33 26.75 -0.94 -58.38
N MET A 34 27.35 -1.57 -59.36
CA MET A 34 27.83 -2.96 -59.39
C MET A 34 29.36 -3.12 -59.15
N CYS A 35 29.68 -4.28 -58.61
CA CYS A 35 30.89 -5.10 -58.67
C CYS A 35 31.73 -5.40 -57.41
N GLN A 36 31.64 -4.67 -56.33
CA GLN A 36 31.93 -5.22 -54.98
C GLN A 36 30.64 -5.72 -54.30
N LEU A 37 29.59 -5.54 -54.99
CA LEU A 37 28.19 -5.73 -54.71
C LEU A 37 27.67 -7.19 -54.71
N VAL A 38 28.39 -8.16 -55.30
CA VAL A 38 27.80 -9.51 -55.53
C VAL A 38 27.89 -10.42 -54.32
N SER A 39 28.85 -10.25 -53.40
CA SER A 39 28.89 -10.99 -52.14
C SER A 39 28.00 -10.31 -51.07
N ASP A 40 27.99 -8.96 -51.02
CA ASP A 40 27.17 -8.20 -50.12
C ASP A 40 25.68 -8.26 -50.49
N THR A 41 25.35 -8.27 -51.78
CA THR A 41 23.96 -8.41 -52.27
C THR A 41 23.37 -9.77 -51.97
N THR A 42 24.16 -10.86 -52.06
CA THR A 42 23.66 -12.22 -51.73
C THR A 42 23.46 -12.40 -50.23
N GLN A 43 24.28 -11.78 -49.38
CA GLN A 43 24.14 -11.82 -47.94
C GLN A 43 23.00 -10.90 -47.46
N GLY A 44 22.87 -9.72 -48.08
CA GLY A 44 21.74 -8.80 -47.86
C GLY A 44 20.40 -9.45 -48.23
N ASN A 45 20.29 -10.03 -49.41
CA ASN A 45 19.06 -10.73 -49.85
C ASN A 45 18.68 -11.92 -48.94
N ARG A 46 19.67 -12.61 -48.34
CA ARG A 46 19.40 -13.65 -47.34
C ARG A 46 18.92 -13.09 -46.02
N ALA A 47 19.48 -11.97 -45.57
CA ALA A 47 19.05 -11.31 -44.35
C ALA A 47 17.60 -10.80 -44.46
N ASP A 48 17.28 -10.18 -45.61
CA ASP A 48 15.92 -9.72 -45.90
C ASP A 48 14.91 -10.88 -45.93
N ALA A 49 15.28 -12.02 -46.57
CA ALA A 49 14.44 -13.21 -46.62
C ALA A 49 14.14 -13.76 -45.21
N HIS A 50 15.17 -13.88 -44.36
CA HIS A 50 14.97 -14.31 -42.96
C HIS A 50 14.15 -13.31 -42.17
N ALA A 51 14.33 -12.01 -42.36
CA ALA A 51 13.53 -10.99 -41.68
C ALA A 51 12.07 -11.06 -42.12
N GLU A 52 11.78 -11.20 -43.39
CA GLU A 52 10.43 -11.34 -43.93
C GLU A 52 9.73 -12.61 -43.42
N GLU A 53 10.42 -13.75 -43.45
CA GLU A 53 9.94 -15.03 -42.93
C GLU A 53 9.67 -14.94 -41.41
N GLY A 54 10.59 -14.32 -40.64
CA GLY A 54 10.43 -14.09 -39.21
C GLY A 54 9.21 -13.23 -38.91
N MET A 55 8.97 -12.16 -39.66
CA MET A 55 7.80 -11.31 -39.51
C MET A 55 6.49 -12.00 -39.93
N GLN A 56 6.54 -12.92 -40.89
CA GLN A 56 5.39 -13.77 -41.23
C GLN A 56 5.05 -14.71 -40.10
N PHE A 57 6.03 -15.38 -39.48
CA PHE A 57 5.81 -16.19 -38.27
C PHE A 57 5.26 -15.37 -37.13
N ALA A 58 5.76 -14.15 -36.91
CA ALA A 58 5.25 -13.26 -35.86
C ALA A 58 3.76 -12.91 -36.08
N ARG A 59 3.36 -12.58 -37.30
CA ARG A 59 1.95 -12.33 -37.68
C ARG A 59 1.08 -13.56 -37.51
N ALA A 60 1.62 -14.76 -37.72
CA ALA A 60 0.92 -16.03 -37.50
C ALA A 60 0.89 -16.45 -36.01
N GLY A 61 1.47 -15.68 -35.10
CA GLY A 61 1.54 -15.98 -33.68
C GLY A 61 2.62 -16.99 -33.28
N ASN A 62 3.44 -17.48 -34.23
CA ASN A 62 4.56 -18.39 -33.95
C ASN A 62 5.82 -17.60 -33.58
N LEU A 63 5.84 -17.11 -32.33
CA LEU A 63 6.92 -16.22 -31.86
C LEU A 63 8.28 -16.91 -31.80
N THR A 64 8.32 -18.23 -31.47
CA THR A 64 9.59 -18.98 -31.40
C THR A 64 10.27 -19.10 -32.77
N SER A 65 9.51 -19.39 -33.82
CA SER A 65 10.04 -19.40 -35.16
C SER A 65 10.42 -17.99 -35.62
N ALA A 66 9.64 -17.00 -35.27
CA ALA A 66 9.94 -15.59 -35.55
C ALA A 66 11.28 -15.15 -34.92
N ASP A 67 11.49 -15.45 -33.63
CA ASP A 67 12.74 -15.18 -32.90
C ASP A 67 13.94 -15.83 -33.64
N SER A 68 13.80 -17.13 -34.01
CA SER A 68 14.86 -17.87 -34.70
C SER A 68 15.23 -17.23 -36.02
N GLU A 69 14.26 -16.90 -36.87
CA GLU A 69 14.53 -16.32 -38.19
C GLU A 69 15.07 -14.89 -38.09
N LEU A 70 14.53 -14.07 -37.22
CA LEU A 70 15.01 -12.70 -37.00
C LEU A 70 16.43 -12.66 -36.42
N ARG A 71 16.82 -13.60 -35.57
CA ARG A 71 18.20 -13.74 -35.12
C ARG A 71 19.16 -14.06 -36.28
N LYS A 72 18.74 -14.88 -37.25
CA LYS A 72 19.53 -15.14 -38.47
C LYS A 72 19.68 -13.85 -39.30
N ALA A 73 18.58 -13.10 -39.47
CA ALA A 73 18.64 -11.81 -40.16
C ALA A 73 19.61 -10.84 -39.50
N VAL A 74 19.54 -10.69 -38.18
CA VAL A 74 20.44 -9.83 -37.39
C VAL A 74 21.86 -10.32 -37.41
N ALA A 75 22.11 -11.65 -37.44
CA ALA A 75 23.47 -12.21 -37.57
C ALA A 75 24.09 -11.91 -38.92
N LEU A 76 23.31 -11.92 -40.01
CA LEU A 76 23.75 -11.60 -41.36
C LEU A 76 23.95 -10.09 -41.57
N ALA A 77 23.13 -9.25 -40.92
CA ALA A 77 23.17 -7.80 -41.04
C ALA A 77 23.08 -7.10 -39.67
N PRO A 78 24.10 -7.16 -38.80
CA PRO A 78 24.08 -6.68 -37.44
C PRO A 78 23.95 -5.15 -37.30
N GLY A 79 24.18 -4.41 -38.37
CA GLY A 79 24.04 -2.97 -38.48
C GLY A 79 22.68 -2.51 -39.04
N ASN A 80 21.74 -3.41 -39.30
CA ASN A 80 20.42 -3.04 -39.78
C ASN A 80 19.49 -2.71 -38.60
N ALA A 81 19.12 -1.43 -38.46
CA ALA A 81 18.26 -0.97 -37.37
C ALA A 81 16.88 -1.60 -37.42
N GLU A 82 16.32 -1.86 -38.60
CA GLU A 82 15.02 -2.46 -38.79
C GLU A 82 14.96 -3.90 -38.28
N PHE A 83 15.96 -4.73 -38.64
CA PHE A 83 16.02 -6.12 -38.15
C PHE A 83 16.19 -6.19 -36.63
N LEU A 84 17.00 -5.29 -36.07
CA LEU A 84 17.15 -5.18 -34.61
C LEU A 84 15.85 -4.78 -33.94
N ARG A 85 15.09 -3.84 -34.52
CA ARG A 85 13.77 -3.43 -34.01
C ARG A 85 12.76 -4.57 -34.09
N ASP A 86 12.72 -5.30 -35.22
CA ASP A 86 11.78 -6.38 -35.46
C ASP A 86 12.04 -7.55 -34.50
N LEU A 87 13.32 -7.94 -34.32
CA LEU A 87 13.70 -8.92 -33.31
C LEU A 87 13.33 -8.46 -31.91
N ALA A 88 13.61 -7.21 -31.55
CA ALA A 88 13.24 -6.66 -30.26
C ALA A 88 11.71 -6.69 -30.03
N THR A 89 10.93 -6.43 -31.08
CA THR A 89 9.47 -6.48 -31.04
C THR A 89 8.98 -7.90 -30.75
N VAL A 90 9.51 -8.90 -31.44
CA VAL A 90 9.17 -10.32 -31.19
C VAL A 90 9.56 -10.75 -29.78
N LEU A 91 10.75 -10.38 -29.32
CA LEU A 91 11.19 -10.66 -27.95
C LEU A 91 10.28 -9.99 -26.89
N ALA A 92 9.79 -8.78 -27.15
CA ALA A 92 8.81 -8.14 -26.28
C ALA A 92 7.48 -8.92 -26.25
N MET A 93 7.01 -9.43 -27.39
CA MET A 93 5.82 -10.28 -27.47
C MET A 93 6.01 -11.59 -26.70
N GLU A 94 7.22 -12.15 -26.67
CA GLU A 94 7.59 -13.30 -25.83
C GLU A 94 7.81 -12.94 -24.35
N LYS A 95 7.62 -11.68 -23.95
CA LYS A 95 7.89 -11.13 -22.60
C LYS A 95 9.36 -11.20 -22.16
N LYS A 96 10.28 -11.34 -23.10
CA LYS A 96 11.75 -11.27 -22.87
C LYS A 96 12.20 -9.82 -22.86
N PHE A 97 11.66 -9.01 -21.91
CA PHE A 97 11.77 -7.55 -21.94
C PHE A 97 13.21 -7.02 -21.81
N ASP A 98 14.08 -7.67 -21.01
CA ASP A 98 15.48 -7.25 -20.86
C ASP A 98 16.26 -7.40 -22.18
N GLU A 99 16.13 -8.55 -22.83
CA GLU A 99 16.78 -8.82 -24.10
C GLU A 99 16.25 -7.89 -25.19
N SER A 100 14.93 -7.77 -25.28
CA SER A 100 14.24 -6.83 -26.18
C SER A 100 14.74 -5.39 -26.00
N THR A 101 14.86 -4.93 -24.75
CA THR A 101 15.40 -3.60 -24.42
C THR A 101 16.79 -3.39 -25.00
N SER A 102 17.67 -4.39 -24.89
CA SER A 102 19.01 -4.34 -25.45
C SER A 102 19.00 -4.15 -26.96
N TYR A 103 18.15 -4.89 -27.69
CA TYR A 103 18.02 -4.77 -29.13
C TYR A 103 17.41 -3.44 -29.58
N PHE A 104 16.38 -2.93 -28.90
CA PHE A 104 15.86 -1.58 -29.17
C PHE A 104 16.91 -0.49 -28.94
N GLN A 105 17.73 -0.59 -27.90
CA GLN A 105 18.82 0.35 -27.65
C GLN A 105 19.86 0.31 -28.75
N ARG A 106 20.19 -0.90 -29.30
CA ARG A 106 21.09 -1.06 -30.46
C ARG A 106 20.48 -0.45 -31.70
N ALA A 107 19.21 -0.71 -32.00
CA ALA A 107 18.50 -0.10 -33.12
C ALA A 107 18.56 1.44 -33.05
N LEU A 108 18.28 2.02 -31.90
CA LEU A 108 18.31 3.46 -31.68
C LEU A 108 19.69 4.09 -31.67
N LYS A 109 20.77 3.31 -31.51
CA LYS A 109 22.16 3.79 -31.75
C LYS A 109 22.45 3.97 -33.23
N ILE A 110 21.82 3.15 -34.09
CA ILE A 110 21.97 3.21 -35.53
C ILE A 110 21.02 4.25 -36.12
N ASP A 111 19.75 4.17 -35.78
CA ASP A 111 18.73 5.17 -36.13
C ASP A 111 18.12 5.83 -34.89
N PRO A 112 18.64 6.97 -34.44
CA PRO A 112 18.12 7.71 -33.30
C PRO A 112 16.70 8.28 -33.49
N HIS A 113 16.21 8.31 -34.74
CA HIS A 113 14.90 8.86 -35.09
C HIS A 113 13.80 7.82 -35.24
N ASP A 114 14.11 6.53 -35.06
CA ASP A 114 13.09 5.47 -35.11
C ASP A 114 12.07 5.65 -33.98
N VAL A 115 10.90 6.23 -34.34
CA VAL A 115 9.77 6.49 -33.47
C VAL A 115 9.22 5.19 -32.87
N ALA A 116 9.14 4.12 -33.68
CA ALA A 116 8.60 2.85 -33.24
C ALA A 116 9.50 2.18 -32.19
N ALA A 117 10.80 2.08 -32.48
CA ALA A 117 11.79 1.53 -31.55
C ALA A 117 11.81 2.28 -30.24
N ARG A 118 11.73 3.62 -30.26
CA ARG A 118 11.72 4.45 -29.06
C ARG A 118 10.45 4.26 -28.24
N ARG A 119 9.29 4.11 -28.89
CA ARG A 119 8.01 3.85 -28.21
C ARG A 119 8.02 2.48 -27.54
N TYR A 120 8.43 1.44 -28.26
CA TYR A 120 8.49 0.09 -27.70
C TYR A 120 9.54 -0.04 -26.60
N LEU A 121 10.67 0.64 -26.72
CA LEU A 121 11.64 0.75 -25.63
C LEU A 121 11.01 1.37 -24.37
N GLY A 122 10.24 2.44 -24.53
CA GLY A 122 9.50 3.06 -23.42
C GLY A 122 8.53 2.10 -22.77
N ALA A 123 7.80 1.30 -23.56
CA ALA A 123 6.88 0.28 -23.07
C ALA A 123 7.61 -0.86 -22.31
N ASN A 124 8.72 -1.37 -22.87
CA ASN A 124 9.52 -2.40 -22.20
C ASN A 124 10.09 -1.93 -20.87
N LEU A 125 10.64 -0.71 -20.83
CA LEU A 125 11.18 -0.12 -19.61
C LEU A 125 10.10 0.08 -18.54
N TRP A 126 8.88 0.40 -18.95
CA TRP A 126 7.73 0.44 -18.03
C TRP A 126 7.40 -0.94 -17.47
N GLN A 127 7.37 -1.99 -18.31
CA GLN A 127 7.17 -3.38 -17.87
C GLN A 127 8.26 -3.87 -16.89
N LEU A 128 9.50 -3.42 -17.11
CA LEU A 128 10.65 -3.71 -16.24
C LEU A 128 10.69 -2.83 -14.98
N HIS A 129 9.68 -2.00 -14.75
CA HIS A 129 9.62 -1.01 -13.66
C HIS A 129 10.79 0.01 -13.67
N ARG A 130 11.48 0.16 -14.81
CA ARG A 130 12.56 1.14 -15.02
C ARG A 130 11.97 2.49 -15.42
N TYR A 131 11.12 3.04 -14.54
CA TYR A 131 10.28 4.21 -14.84
C TYR A 131 11.05 5.48 -15.21
N ALA A 132 12.21 5.72 -14.59
CA ALA A 132 13.02 6.89 -14.90
C ALA A 132 13.52 6.88 -16.37
N GLU A 133 13.98 5.73 -16.82
CA GLU A 133 14.47 5.54 -18.20
C GLU A 133 13.31 5.54 -19.21
N ALA A 134 12.18 4.91 -18.85
CA ALA A 134 10.96 4.98 -19.65
C ALA A 134 10.52 6.43 -19.87
N ARG A 135 10.44 7.22 -18.80
CA ARG A 135 10.09 8.66 -18.86
C ARG A 135 11.05 9.44 -19.76
N GLN A 136 12.36 9.21 -19.64
CA GLN A 136 13.35 9.88 -20.47
C GLN A 136 13.15 9.58 -21.96
N ASN A 137 13.00 8.31 -22.32
CA ASN A 137 12.76 7.89 -23.70
C ASN A 137 11.48 8.45 -24.29
N LEU A 138 10.39 8.42 -23.53
CA LEU A 138 9.10 8.95 -23.95
C LEU A 138 9.12 10.47 -24.11
N ARG A 139 9.84 11.20 -23.26
CA ARG A 139 10.03 12.65 -23.42
C ARG A 139 10.82 13.00 -24.68
N ILE A 140 11.86 12.24 -25.02
CA ILE A 140 12.60 12.43 -26.28
C ILE A 140 11.65 12.22 -27.47
N LEU A 141 10.84 11.17 -27.44
CA LEU A 141 9.83 10.92 -28.47
C LEU A 141 8.85 12.07 -28.61
N LEU A 142 8.26 12.50 -27.48
CA LEU A 142 7.25 13.55 -27.46
C LEU A 142 7.83 14.95 -27.76
N HIS A 143 9.14 15.14 -27.63
CA HIS A 143 9.79 16.36 -28.11
C HIS A 143 9.81 16.40 -29.64
N ALA A 144 10.06 15.27 -30.28
CA ALA A 144 10.04 15.16 -31.75
C ALA A 144 8.61 15.05 -32.32
N ASN A 145 7.70 14.37 -31.61
CA ASN A 145 6.31 14.18 -31.98
C ASN A 145 5.37 14.42 -30.78
N PRO A 146 5.01 15.68 -30.48
CA PRO A 146 4.22 16.03 -29.30
C PRO A 146 2.82 15.40 -29.23
N GLY A 147 2.28 15.03 -30.38
CA GLY A 147 0.95 14.44 -30.53
C GLY A 147 0.91 12.93 -30.59
N ASP A 148 2.03 12.20 -30.35
CA ASP A 148 2.03 10.73 -30.39
C ASP A 148 1.12 10.15 -29.30
N PRO A 149 -0.07 9.58 -29.66
CA PRO A 149 -1.05 9.23 -28.65
C PRO A 149 -0.61 8.02 -27.79
N GLN A 150 0.17 7.10 -28.35
CA GLN A 150 0.67 5.95 -27.61
C GLN A 150 1.78 6.35 -26.64
N ALA A 151 2.65 7.28 -27.04
CA ALA A 151 3.68 7.82 -26.16
C ALA A 151 3.07 8.65 -25.02
N LEU A 152 2.00 9.42 -25.28
CA LEU A 152 1.25 10.14 -24.25
C LEU A 152 0.59 9.19 -23.26
N LEU A 153 -0.04 8.11 -23.73
CA LEU A 153 -0.59 7.07 -22.88
C LEU A 153 0.47 6.47 -21.97
N LEU A 154 1.58 6.00 -22.55
CA LEU A 154 2.69 5.39 -21.80
C LEU A 154 3.30 6.38 -20.80
N LEU A 155 3.52 7.64 -21.19
CA LEU A 155 4.02 8.66 -20.27
C LEU A 155 3.07 8.90 -19.10
N GLY A 156 1.77 8.88 -19.35
CA GLY A 156 0.75 8.98 -18.31
C GLY A 156 0.80 7.81 -17.32
N MET A 157 0.91 6.57 -17.84
CA MET A 157 1.04 5.37 -17.01
C MET A 157 2.34 5.37 -16.18
N VAL A 158 3.47 5.76 -16.79
CA VAL A 158 4.76 5.92 -16.09
C VAL A 158 4.66 7.00 -15.00
N SER A 159 3.97 8.10 -15.29
CA SER A 159 3.82 9.20 -14.35
C SER A 159 2.96 8.82 -13.14
N GLU A 160 1.89 8.05 -13.36
CA GLU A 160 1.05 7.51 -12.28
C GLU A 160 1.84 6.58 -11.36
N ASN A 161 2.59 5.62 -11.94
CA ASN A 161 3.45 4.70 -11.19
C ASN A 161 4.56 5.42 -10.38
N THR A 162 4.98 6.61 -10.81
CA THR A 162 5.95 7.45 -10.10
C THR A 162 5.30 8.52 -9.23
N ARG A 163 3.98 8.46 -9.03
CA ARG A 163 3.17 9.40 -8.24
C ARG A 163 3.20 10.85 -8.73
N ASP A 164 3.55 11.08 -9.99
CA ASP A 164 3.44 12.37 -10.66
C ASP A 164 2.03 12.49 -11.25
N TYR A 165 1.04 12.56 -10.34
CA TYR A 165 -0.38 12.52 -10.69
C TYR A 165 -0.84 13.69 -11.56
N GLY A 166 -0.20 14.86 -11.41
CA GLY A 166 -0.50 16.01 -12.27
C GLY A 166 -0.15 15.76 -13.74
N THR A 167 1.05 15.24 -14.00
CA THR A 167 1.46 14.86 -15.35
C THR A 167 0.64 13.68 -15.87
N ALA A 168 0.38 12.68 -15.04
CA ALA A 168 -0.44 11.52 -15.40
C ALA A 168 -1.84 11.95 -15.85
N ALA A 169 -2.55 12.73 -15.04
CA ALA A 169 -3.89 13.22 -15.38
C ALA A 169 -3.91 14.03 -16.68
N LYS A 170 -2.93 14.93 -16.88
CA LYS A 170 -2.83 15.76 -18.08
C LYS A 170 -2.59 14.92 -19.35
N THR A 171 -1.66 13.98 -19.30
CA THR A 171 -1.27 13.19 -20.48
C THR A 171 -2.33 12.14 -20.82
N LEU A 172 -2.86 11.41 -19.83
CA LEU A 172 -3.92 10.43 -20.06
C LEU A 172 -5.20 11.08 -20.57
N ALA A 173 -5.61 12.22 -20.01
CA ALA A 173 -6.80 12.95 -20.47
C ALA A 173 -6.67 13.49 -21.89
N SER A 174 -5.45 13.66 -22.42
CA SER A 174 -5.25 14.11 -23.80
C SER A 174 -5.48 13.01 -24.85
N VAL A 175 -5.57 11.76 -24.44
CA VAL A 175 -5.74 10.58 -25.31
C VAL A 175 -6.96 9.71 -24.90
N PRO A 176 -8.16 10.30 -24.78
CA PRO A 176 -9.29 9.64 -24.15
C PRO A 176 -9.74 8.36 -24.86
N THR A 177 -9.56 8.27 -26.18
CA THR A 177 -9.91 7.08 -26.95
C THR A 177 -9.04 5.88 -26.56
N LEU A 178 -7.72 6.09 -26.37
CA LEU A 178 -6.81 5.04 -25.95
C LEU A 178 -7.01 4.66 -24.48
N VAL A 179 -7.30 5.64 -23.63
CA VAL A 179 -7.62 5.40 -22.21
C VAL A 179 -8.87 4.54 -22.08
N ARG A 180 -9.95 4.83 -22.83
CA ARG A 180 -11.17 4.02 -22.81
C ARG A 180 -10.97 2.60 -23.31
N ALA A 181 -10.00 2.37 -24.17
CA ALA A 181 -9.72 1.03 -24.70
C ALA A 181 -9.11 0.07 -23.65
N GLN A 182 -8.63 0.60 -22.51
CA GLN A 182 -7.90 -0.17 -21.51
C GLN A 182 -8.37 0.18 -20.10
N PRO A 183 -9.01 -0.74 -19.36
CA PRO A 183 -9.49 -0.50 -18.00
C PRO A 183 -8.41 0.00 -17.03
N GLU A 184 -7.18 -0.50 -17.16
CA GLU A 184 -6.04 -0.10 -16.35
C GLU A 184 -5.68 1.37 -16.56
N SER A 185 -5.84 1.87 -17.78
CA SER A 185 -5.60 3.28 -18.12
C SER A 185 -6.70 4.19 -17.55
N ILE A 186 -7.95 3.74 -17.55
CA ILE A 186 -9.06 4.42 -16.86
C ILE A 186 -8.77 4.47 -15.35
N ALA A 187 -8.36 3.36 -14.78
CA ALA A 187 -8.01 3.24 -13.37
C ALA A 187 -6.87 4.22 -12.99
N ALA A 188 -5.81 4.26 -13.80
CA ALA A 188 -4.67 5.17 -13.58
C ALA A 188 -5.07 6.65 -13.68
N LEU A 189 -5.93 6.99 -14.65
CA LEU A 189 -6.43 8.35 -14.81
C LEU A 189 -7.36 8.75 -13.67
N ALA A 190 -8.27 7.88 -13.25
CA ALA A 190 -9.16 8.13 -12.13
C ALA A 190 -8.40 8.31 -10.82
N ARG A 191 -7.43 7.43 -10.52
CA ARG A 191 -6.57 7.55 -9.35
C ARG A 191 -5.78 8.86 -9.38
N SER A 192 -5.26 9.25 -10.55
CA SER A 192 -4.54 10.50 -10.72
C SER A 192 -5.44 11.71 -10.44
N TYR A 193 -6.69 11.69 -10.90
CA TYR A 193 -7.66 12.75 -10.60
C TYR A 193 -8.01 12.83 -9.12
N TYR A 194 -8.19 11.71 -8.43
CA TYR A 194 -8.42 11.72 -6.99
C TYR A 194 -7.25 12.39 -6.23
N HIS A 195 -6.02 12.02 -6.57
CA HIS A 195 -4.84 12.58 -5.89
C HIS A 195 -4.63 14.09 -6.11
N ILE A 196 -5.10 14.64 -7.24
CA ILE A 196 -5.05 16.08 -7.49
C ILE A 196 -6.32 16.82 -7.06
N GLY A 197 -7.26 16.14 -6.38
CA GLY A 197 -8.49 16.72 -5.83
C GLY A 197 -9.65 16.88 -6.85
N GLU A 198 -9.50 16.40 -8.08
CA GLU A 198 -10.49 16.47 -9.15
C GLU A 198 -11.49 15.30 -9.08
N THR A 199 -12.10 15.10 -7.92
CA THR A 199 -12.96 13.93 -7.61
C THR A 199 -14.09 13.73 -8.61
N ALA A 200 -14.73 14.80 -9.09
CA ALA A 200 -15.81 14.70 -10.07
C ALA A 200 -15.33 14.08 -11.39
N LYS A 201 -14.13 14.40 -11.84
CA LYS A 201 -13.53 13.82 -13.05
C LYS A 201 -13.15 12.35 -12.81
N ALA A 202 -12.61 12.03 -11.62
CA ALA A 202 -12.32 10.65 -11.26
C ALA A 202 -13.56 9.76 -11.34
N ARG A 203 -14.68 10.19 -10.74
CA ARG A 203 -15.97 9.49 -10.80
C ARG A 203 -16.46 9.31 -12.23
N ALA A 204 -16.39 10.35 -13.05
CA ALA A 204 -16.81 10.28 -14.44
C ALA A 204 -16.03 9.19 -15.21
N TRP A 205 -14.73 9.08 -15.00
CA TRP A 205 -13.92 8.06 -15.63
C TRP A 205 -14.17 6.64 -15.07
N LEU A 206 -14.36 6.49 -13.75
CA LEU A 206 -14.74 5.20 -13.18
C LEU A 206 -16.10 4.70 -13.68
N ASN A 207 -17.06 5.60 -13.89
CA ASN A 207 -18.36 5.24 -14.47
C ASN A 207 -18.26 4.75 -15.93
N GLU A 208 -17.22 5.12 -16.66
CA GLU A 208 -16.95 4.57 -18.00
C GLU A 208 -16.68 3.05 -17.97
N LEU A 209 -16.16 2.53 -16.86
CA LEU A 209 -15.93 1.08 -16.69
C LEU A 209 -17.23 0.28 -16.70
N HIS A 210 -18.34 0.88 -16.24
CA HIS A 210 -19.65 0.27 -16.26
C HIS A 210 -20.20 0.07 -17.69
N ASN A 211 -19.86 0.97 -18.60
CA ASN A 211 -20.40 1.00 -19.96
C ASN A 211 -19.59 0.18 -20.98
N GLN A 212 -18.46 -0.39 -20.56
CA GLN A 212 -17.56 -1.07 -21.47
C GLN A 212 -17.71 -2.59 -21.44
N ALA A 213 -17.42 -3.22 -22.59
CA ALA A 213 -17.23 -4.66 -22.70
C ALA A 213 -16.01 -5.19 -21.89
N ALA A 214 -15.45 -4.36 -21.03
CA ALA A 214 -14.27 -4.62 -20.22
C ALA A 214 -14.49 -5.70 -19.14
N GLY A 215 -15.75 -6.12 -18.95
CA GLY A 215 -16.11 -7.18 -18.02
C GLY A 215 -16.15 -6.73 -16.55
N VAL A 216 -16.69 -7.62 -15.73
CA VAL A 216 -16.89 -7.40 -14.29
C VAL A 216 -15.60 -7.01 -13.57
N GLN A 217 -14.45 -7.62 -13.94
CA GLN A 217 -13.16 -7.37 -13.27
C GLN A 217 -12.71 -5.91 -13.34
N ALA A 218 -12.99 -5.23 -14.45
CA ALA A 218 -12.68 -3.80 -14.59
C ALA A 218 -13.51 -2.94 -13.63
N VAL A 219 -14.79 -3.27 -13.48
CA VAL A 219 -15.69 -2.57 -12.54
C VAL A 219 -15.25 -2.81 -11.08
N LEU A 220 -14.85 -4.05 -10.74
CA LEU A 220 -14.31 -4.37 -9.42
C LEU A 220 -13.03 -3.57 -9.12
N LEU A 221 -12.14 -3.43 -10.11
CA LEU A 221 -10.95 -2.57 -9.99
C LEU A 221 -11.34 -1.11 -9.73
N GLY A 222 -12.32 -0.60 -10.45
CA GLY A 222 -12.84 0.76 -10.26
C GLY A 222 -13.41 0.96 -8.86
N ALA A 223 -14.18 0.00 -8.37
CA ALA A 223 -14.74 0.02 -7.03
C ALA A 223 -13.66 0.01 -5.95
N GLN A 224 -12.63 -0.81 -6.12
CA GLN A 224 -11.48 -0.84 -5.22
C GLN A 224 -10.78 0.52 -5.15
N ILE A 225 -10.53 1.16 -6.31
CA ILE A 225 -9.90 2.49 -6.35
C ILE A 225 -10.76 3.52 -5.62
N ALA A 226 -12.08 3.51 -5.85
CA ALA A 226 -12.99 4.42 -5.19
C ALA A 226 -12.97 4.22 -3.65
N ASP A 227 -12.94 2.98 -3.18
CA ASP A 227 -12.83 2.62 -1.76
C ASP A 227 -11.50 3.11 -1.15
N GLU A 228 -10.36 2.82 -1.81
CA GLU A 228 -9.02 3.29 -1.40
C GLU A 228 -8.95 4.82 -1.30
N MET A 229 -9.67 5.52 -2.17
CA MET A 229 -9.75 6.99 -2.19
C MET A 229 -10.89 7.54 -1.31
N GLN A 230 -11.50 6.70 -0.49
CA GLN A 230 -12.58 7.05 0.45
C GLN A 230 -13.86 7.58 -0.24
N ASP A 231 -14.04 7.28 -1.51
CA ASP A 231 -15.25 7.58 -2.26
C ASP A 231 -16.20 6.37 -2.24
N TYR A 232 -16.66 6.04 -1.04
CA TYR A 232 -17.46 4.85 -0.75
C TYR A 232 -18.76 4.77 -1.54
N GLN A 233 -19.38 5.93 -1.81
CA GLN A 233 -20.62 5.98 -2.62
C GLN A 233 -20.38 5.50 -4.06
N THR A 234 -19.27 5.91 -4.66
CA THR A 234 -18.88 5.47 -6.01
C THR A 234 -18.51 3.98 -5.98
N ALA A 235 -17.80 3.52 -4.96
CA ALA A 235 -17.45 2.11 -4.79
C ALA A 235 -18.71 1.22 -4.72
N GLU A 236 -19.70 1.59 -3.90
CA GLU A 236 -20.97 0.85 -3.79
C GLU A 236 -21.75 0.86 -5.09
N THR A 237 -21.82 1.99 -5.78
CA THR A 237 -22.51 2.09 -7.06
C THR A 237 -21.91 1.14 -8.10
N LEU A 238 -20.57 1.10 -8.17
CA LEU A 238 -19.86 0.20 -9.09
C LEU A 238 -20.09 -1.28 -8.72
N LEU A 239 -19.97 -1.66 -7.46
CA LEU A 239 -20.24 -3.03 -7.02
C LEU A 239 -21.68 -3.44 -7.28
N SER A 240 -22.65 -2.56 -7.00
CA SER A 240 -24.06 -2.83 -7.26
C SER A 240 -24.36 -3.01 -8.75
N SER A 241 -23.63 -2.32 -9.62
CA SER A 241 -23.83 -2.39 -11.07
C SER A 241 -23.50 -3.75 -11.68
N VAL A 242 -22.65 -4.54 -11.05
CA VAL A 242 -22.24 -5.88 -11.51
C VAL A 242 -22.99 -7.01 -10.82
N ALA A 243 -23.89 -6.70 -9.90
CA ALA A 243 -24.55 -7.68 -9.04
C ALA A 243 -25.30 -8.79 -9.82
N THR A 244 -25.87 -8.48 -10.98
CA THR A 244 -26.59 -9.46 -11.81
C THR A 244 -25.70 -10.28 -12.73
N HIS A 245 -24.46 -9.88 -12.95
CA HIS A 245 -23.56 -10.50 -13.94
C HIS A 245 -22.34 -11.14 -13.31
N TYR A 246 -22.07 -10.86 -12.03
CA TYR A 246 -20.94 -11.46 -11.32
C TYR A 246 -21.36 -12.80 -10.73
N SER A 247 -20.66 -13.87 -11.14
CA SER A 247 -21.01 -15.24 -10.73
C SER A 247 -20.71 -15.52 -9.25
N ASP A 248 -19.69 -14.87 -8.69
CA ASP A 248 -19.33 -15.04 -7.29
C ASP A 248 -20.05 -14.01 -6.42
N GLN A 249 -21.29 -14.32 -6.06
CA GLN A 249 -22.11 -13.45 -5.22
C GLN A 249 -21.53 -13.33 -3.80
N THR A 250 -20.83 -14.33 -3.31
CA THR A 250 -20.17 -14.33 -1.99
C THR A 250 -19.06 -13.26 -1.95
N ASP A 251 -18.16 -13.26 -2.95
CA ASP A 251 -17.11 -12.22 -3.05
C ASP A 251 -17.71 -10.82 -3.19
N LEU A 252 -18.78 -10.66 -3.96
CA LEU A 252 -19.44 -9.38 -4.15
C LEU A 252 -20.03 -8.83 -2.85
N GLN A 253 -20.75 -9.67 -2.09
CA GLN A 253 -21.33 -9.28 -0.80
C GLN A 253 -20.23 -8.95 0.22
N TYR A 254 -19.14 -9.73 0.25
CA TYR A 254 -18.01 -9.43 1.11
C TYR A 254 -17.38 -8.06 0.77
N ARG A 255 -17.18 -7.74 -0.53
CA ARG A 255 -16.68 -6.43 -0.96
C ARG A 255 -17.61 -5.28 -0.57
N LEU A 256 -18.92 -5.47 -0.72
CA LEU A 256 -19.92 -4.50 -0.29
C LEU A 256 -19.87 -4.27 1.23
N ALA A 257 -19.75 -5.35 2.01
CA ALA A 257 -19.58 -5.26 3.46
C ALA A 257 -18.30 -4.51 3.84
N LEU A 258 -17.19 -4.77 3.13
CA LEU A 258 -15.92 -4.10 3.36
C LEU A 258 -15.99 -2.59 3.08
N VAL A 259 -16.59 -2.19 1.95
CA VAL A 259 -16.82 -0.77 1.62
C VAL A 259 -17.70 -0.09 2.68
N LYS A 260 -18.76 -0.76 3.14
CA LYS A 260 -19.61 -0.23 4.22
C LYS A 260 -18.86 -0.12 5.55
N PHE A 261 -17.97 -1.06 5.86
CA PHE A 261 -17.10 -0.98 7.02
C PHE A 261 -16.16 0.24 6.96
N HIS A 262 -15.49 0.45 5.81
CA HIS A 262 -14.62 1.62 5.59
C HIS A 262 -15.42 2.93 5.66
N ALA A 263 -16.66 2.93 5.19
CA ALA A 263 -17.59 4.05 5.30
C ALA A 263 -18.14 4.26 6.74
N GLN A 264 -17.69 3.49 7.73
CA GLN A 264 -18.15 3.48 9.12
C GLN A 264 -19.63 3.12 9.30
N ARG A 265 -20.24 2.49 8.32
CA ARG A 265 -21.61 1.97 8.38
C ARG A 265 -21.59 0.54 8.91
N PHE A 266 -21.12 0.40 10.15
CA PHE A 266 -20.83 -0.90 10.76
C PHE A 266 -22.04 -1.82 10.89
N ALA A 267 -23.22 -1.26 11.18
CA ALA A 267 -24.46 -2.04 11.27
C ALA A 267 -24.89 -2.65 9.94
N GLU A 268 -24.74 -1.90 8.83
CA GLU A 268 -25.04 -2.42 7.50
C GLU A 268 -24.02 -3.47 7.06
N SER A 269 -22.74 -3.23 7.38
CA SER A 269 -21.67 -4.18 7.10
C SER A 269 -21.90 -5.50 7.86
N SER A 270 -22.14 -5.43 9.17
CA SER A 270 -22.39 -6.62 9.99
C SER A 270 -23.63 -7.41 9.53
N HIS A 271 -24.69 -6.72 9.08
CA HIS A 271 -25.89 -7.38 8.55
C HIS A 271 -25.58 -8.23 7.30
N ILE A 272 -24.82 -7.68 6.34
CA ILE A 272 -24.41 -8.41 5.13
C ILE A 272 -23.54 -9.62 5.50
N LEU A 273 -22.60 -9.44 6.43
CA LEU A 273 -21.69 -10.53 6.83
C LEU A 273 -22.44 -11.64 7.58
N GLN A 274 -23.43 -11.30 8.41
CA GLN A 274 -24.29 -12.28 9.05
C GLN A 274 -25.11 -13.08 8.03
N GLN A 275 -25.68 -12.42 7.01
CA GLN A 275 -26.36 -13.11 5.93
C GLN A 275 -25.44 -14.10 5.21
N LEU A 276 -24.18 -13.71 4.92
CA LEU A 276 -23.21 -14.64 4.33
C LEU A 276 -22.96 -15.87 5.21
N LEU A 277 -22.88 -15.70 6.53
CA LEU A 277 -22.71 -16.81 7.46
C LEU A 277 -23.96 -17.71 7.53
N ASP A 278 -25.15 -17.12 7.51
CA ASP A 278 -26.44 -17.84 7.51
C ASP A 278 -26.63 -18.65 6.23
N ASP A 279 -26.15 -18.13 5.09
CA ASP A 279 -26.13 -18.81 3.79
C ASP A 279 -25.04 -19.90 3.70
N GLY A 280 -24.27 -20.10 4.76
CA GLY A 280 -23.24 -21.14 4.85
C GLY A 280 -21.86 -20.75 4.31
N HIS A 281 -21.65 -19.48 3.94
CA HIS A 281 -20.38 -18.96 3.43
C HIS A 281 -19.44 -18.55 4.58
N LYS A 282 -19.03 -19.55 5.38
CA LYS A 282 -18.17 -19.35 6.56
C LYS A 282 -16.70 -19.38 6.14
N THR A 283 -16.03 -18.23 6.29
CA THR A 283 -14.58 -18.09 6.16
C THR A 283 -14.01 -17.24 7.29
N SER A 284 -12.76 -17.47 7.64
CA SER A 284 -12.10 -16.70 8.69
C SER A 284 -12.05 -15.19 8.38
N GLU A 285 -12.03 -14.79 7.11
CA GLU A 285 -12.07 -13.41 6.67
C GLU A 285 -13.42 -12.75 6.94
N VAL A 286 -14.52 -13.47 6.66
CA VAL A 286 -15.89 -12.99 6.94
C VAL A 286 -16.06 -12.81 8.44
N ASP A 287 -15.68 -13.79 9.24
CA ASP A 287 -15.78 -13.73 10.70
C ASP A 287 -14.93 -12.58 11.27
N ARG A 288 -13.71 -12.39 10.81
CA ARG A 288 -12.83 -11.30 11.27
C ARG A 288 -13.37 -9.92 10.93
N LEU A 289 -13.93 -9.73 9.74
CA LEU A 289 -14.57 -8.46 9.38
C LEU A 289 -15.83 -8.22 10.22
N LEU A 290 -16.64 -9.26 10.45
CA LEU A 290 -17.81 -9.18 11.32
C LEU A 290 -17.43 -8.81 12.77
N ALA A 291 -16.40 -9.47 13.31
CA ALA A 291 -15.88 -9.13 14.64
C ALA A 291 -15.39 -7.67 14.71
N SER A 292 -14.77 -7.17 13.63
CA SER A 292 -14.35 -5.77 13.53
C SER A 292 -15.55 -4.81 13.53
N CYS A 293 -16.65 -5.20 12.86
CA CYS A 293 -17.92 -4.46 12.90
C CYS A 293 -18.51 -4.41 14.31
N PHE A 294 -18.57 -5.54 15.01
CA PHE A 294 -19.08 -5.63 16.38
C PHE A 294 -18.24 -4.79 17.34
N ARG A 295 -16.92 -4.85 17.26
CA ARG A 295 -16.02 -3.99 18.06
C ARG A 295 -16.30 -2.51 17.84
N ALA A 296 -16.47 -2.09 16.58
CA ALA A 296 -16.78 -0.69 16.27
C ALA A 296 -18.14 -0.26 16.83
N GLN A 297 -19.07 -1.20 17.02
CA GLN A 297 -20.37 -1.02 17.65
C GLN A 297 -20.33 -1.20 19.18
N LYS A 298 -19.16 -1.43 19.77
CA LYS A 298 -18.94 -1.73 21.20
C LYS A 298 -19.62 -3.03 21.67
N GLN A 299 -19.79 -3.97 20.78
CA GLN A 299 -20.36 -5.31 21.01
C GLN A 299 -19.18 -6.30 21.10
N ASP A 300 -18.37 -6.16 22.16
CA ASP A 300 -17.12 -6.91 22.29
C ASP A 300 -17.35 -8.41 22.54
N GLU A 301 -18.44 -8.79 23.23
CA GLU A 301 -18.74 -10.20 23.51
C GLU A 301 -19.09 -10.94 22.21
N GLU A 302 -19.91 -10.33 21.35
CA GLU A 302 -20.24 -10.87 20.03
C GLU A 302 -18.97 -10.99 19.15
N ALA A 303 -18.08 -10.00 19.21
CA ALA A 303 -16.81 -10.04 18.51
C ALA A 303 -15.91 -11.20 19.00
N ILE A 304 -15.88 -11.46 20.30
CA ILE A 304 -15.14 -12.59 20.90
C ILE A 304 -15.67 -13.91 20.37
N HIS A 305 -17.01 -14.11 20.40
CA HIS A 305 -17.62 -15.34 19.91
C HIS A 305 -17.29 -15.61 18.43
N VAL A 306 -17.47 -14.60 17.59
CA VAL A 306 -17.18 -14.74 16.14
C VAL A 306 -15.70 -15.06 15.88
N LEU A 307 -14.76 -14.45 16.64
CA LEU A 307 -13.33 -14.77 16.49
C LEU A 307 -12.97 -16.16 17.03
N GLN A 308 -13.67 -16.65 18.05
CA GLN A 308 -13.51 -18.03 18.51
C GLN A 308 -13.95 -19.02 17.43
N ASP A 309 -15.07 -18.74 16.74
CA ASP A 309 -15.54 -19.52 15.62
C ASP A 309 -14.56 -19.47 14.44
N ALA A 310 -14.02 -18.29 14.12
CA ALA A 310 -12.98 -18.12 13.11
C ALA A 310 -11.72 -18.97 13.38
N ILE A 311 -11.30 -19.03 14.64
CA ILE A 311 -10.16 -19.88 15.06
C ILE A 311 -10.47 -21.37 14.99
N GLN A 312 -11.71 -21.77 15.24
CA GLN A 312 -12.12 -23.18 15.09
C GLN A 312 -12.20 -23.58 13.61
N LEU A 313 -12.64 -22.66 12.77
CA LEU A 313 -12.77 -22.87 11.33
C LEU A 313 -11.41 -22.95 10.63
N ASP A 314 -10.51 -22.05 11.00
CA ASP A 314 -9.16 -21.97 10.43
C ASP A 314 -8.12 -21.76 11.56
N PRO A 315 -7.64 -22.84 12.18
CA PRO A 315 -6.66 -22.78 13.26
C PRO A 315 -5.27 -22.29 12.82
N GLU A 316 -5.00 -22.21 11.51
CA GLU A 316 -3.76 -21.72 10.94
C GLU A 316 -3.81 -20.21 10.61
N ASN A 317 -4.93 -19.55 10.84
CA ASN A 317 -5.08 -18.12 10.65
C ASN A 317 -4.57 -17.32 11.86
N GLU A 318 -3.30 -16.98 11.85
CA GLU A 318 -2.65 -16.15 12.90
C GLU A 318 -3.44 -14.87 13.23
N ALA A 319 -4.02 -14.24 12.23
CA ALA A 319 -4.68 -12.96 12.40
C ALA A 319 -5.93 -13.03 13.29
N SER A 320 -6.69 -14.14 13.25
CA SER A 320 -7.85 -14.35 14.12
C SER A 320 -7.46 -14.42 15.60
N TYR A 321 -6.34 -15.07 15.91
CA TYR A 321 -5.82 -15.11 17.27
C TYR A 321 -5.36 -13.73 17.75
N LEU A 322 -4.64 -12.97 16.89
CA LEU A 322 -4.16 -11.63 17.24
C LEU A 322 -5.31 -10.65 17.47
N ASP A 323 -6.35 -10.73 16.65
CA ASP A 323 -7.56 -9.90 16.79
C ASP A 323 -8.28 -10.22 18.10
N LEU A 324 -8.46 -11.51 18.44
CA LEU A 324 -9.05 -11.95 19.70
C LEU A 324 -8.21 -11.51 20.91
N ALA A 325 -6.89 -11.69 20.86
CA ALA A 325 -5.99 -11.25 21.93
C ALA A 325 -6.13 -9.75 22.22
N GLY A 326 -6.22 -8.93 21.16
CA GLY A 326 -6.42 -7.48 21.30
C GLY A 326 -7.73 -7.11 22.02
N ILE A 327 -8.82 -7.84 21.76
CA ILE A 327 -10.11 -7.62 22.47
C ILE A 327 -10.01 -8.04 23.92
N LEU A 328 -9.46 -9.23 24.20
CA LEU A 328 -9.36 -9.76 25.57
C LEU A 328 -8.51 -8.85 26.46
N ILE A 329 -7.40 -8.29 25.94
CA ILE A 329 -6.58 -7.30 26.66
C ILE A 329 -7.40 -6.03 26.94
N ALA A 330 -8.08 -5.48 25.94
CA ALA A 330 -8.87 -4.26 26.07
C ALA A 330 -10.01 -4.44 27.12
N ARG A 331 -10.61 -5.62 27.16
CA ARG A 331 -11.65 -6.01 28.13
C ARG A 331 -11.09 -6.45 29.48
N LYS A 332 -9.78 -6.45 29.66
CA LYS A 332 -9.10 -6.94 30.87
C LYS A 332 -9.44 -8.39 31.22
N GLN A 333 -9.82 -9.20 30.25
CA GLN A 333 -10.06 -10.64 30.41
C GLN A 333 -8.71 -11.39 30.37
N ILE A 334 -7.87 -11.11 31.38
CA ILE A 334 -6.44 -11.51 31.37
C ILE A 334 -6.27 -13.03 31.38
N SER A 335 -7.08 -13.77 32.16
CA SER A 335 -6.97 -15.24 32.22
C SER A 335 -7.25 -15.86 30.84
N ALA A 336 -8.31 -15.44 30.15
CA ALA A 336 -8.63 -15.93 28.80
C ALA A 336 -7.53 -15.54 27.79
N ALA A 337 -6.97 -14.32 27.91
CA ALA A 337 -5.87 -13.88 27.08
C ALA A 337 -4.61 -14.75 27.26
N LEU A 338 -4.27 -15.15 28.50
CA LEU A 338 -3.11 -16.03 28.78
C LEU A 338 -3.33 -17.45 28.21
N GLU A 339 -4.53 -18.00 28.32
CA GLU A 339 -4.87 -19.28 27.69
C GLU A 339 -4.75 -19.20 26.14
N LEU A 340 -5.25 -18.09 25.57
CA LEU A 340 -5.11 -17.85 24.13
C LEU A 340 -3.63 -17.72 23.74
N ALA A 341 -2.82 -17.02 24.53
CA ALA A 341 -1.38 -16.86 24.28
C ALA A 341 -0.64 -18.20 24.21
N GLN A 342 -0.99 -19.16 25.07
CA GLN A 342 -0.43 -20.50 25.03
C GLN A 342 -0.78 -21.22 23.72
N ARG A 343 -2.04 -21.15 23.29
CA ARG A 343 -2.50 -21.73 22.02
C ARG A 343 -1.78 -21.08 20.82
N MET A 344 -1.70 -19.74 20.80
CA MET A 344 -1.03 -18.99 19.73
C MET A 344 0.43 -19.41 19.56
N THR A 345 1.18 -19.51 20.65
CA THR A 345 2.61 -19.86 20.56
C THR A 345 2.86 -21.32 20.19
N THR A 346 1.89 -22.19 20.46
CA THR A 346 1.93 -23.60 19.99
C THR A 346 1.64 -23.67 18.48
N ALA A 347 0.67 -22.90 17.98
CA ALA A 347 0.30 -22.88 16.58
C ALA A 347 1.34 -22.14 15.70
N PHE A 348 1.94 -21.07 16.23
CA PHE A 348 2.83 -20.19 15.47
C PHE A 348 4.16 -19.94 16.20
N PRO A 349 5.01 -20.98 16.38
CA PRO A 349 6.24 -20.88 17.19
C PRO A 349 7.32 -19.97 16.59
N ASP A 350 7.20 -19.63 15.33
CA ASP A 350 8.15 -18.78 14.59
C ASP A 350 7.58 -17.41 14.19
N SER A 351 6.42 -17.03 14.73
CA SER A 351 5.83 -15.71 14.46
C SER A 351 6.26 -14.68 15.50
N SER A 352 7.04 -13.70 15.08
CA SER A 352 7.38 -12.52 15.90
C SER A 352 6.14 -11.79 16.42
N ARG A 353 5.09 -11.66 15.60
CA ARG A 353 3.83 -10.99 15.96
C ARG A 353 3.10 -11.69 17.10
N VAL A 354 3.10 -13.02 17.09
CA VAL A 354 2.49 -13.84 18.15
C VAL A 354 3.24 -13.62 19.47
N PHE A 355 4.57 -13.60 19.44
CA PHE A 355 5.35 -13.34 20.65
C PHE A 355 5.23 -11.88 21.14
N VAL A 356 5.04 -10.90 20.25
CA VAL A 356 4.67 -9.53 20.64
C VAL A 356 3.31 -9.50 21.34
N SER A 357 2.32 -10.21 20.79
CA SER A 357 0.98 -10.30 21.38
C SER A 357 1.03 -10.98 22.76
N LYS A 358 1.75 -12.12 22.88
CA LYS A 358 1.94 -12.82 24.15
C LYS A 358 2.59 -11.90 25.18
N GLY A 359 3.71 -11.24 24.84
CA GLY A 359 4.39 -10.32 25.74
C GLY A 359 3.49 -9.14 26.17
N SER A 360 2.60 -8.68 25.30
CA SER A 360 1.61 -7.64 25.64
C SER A 360 0.55 -8.14 26.62
N ILE A 361 0.12 -9.39 26.50
CA ILE A 361 -0.78 -10.05 27.45
C ILE A 361 -0.11 -10.19 28.82
N GLU A 362 1.15 -10.66 28.85
CA GLU A 362 1.94 -10.82 30.06
C GLU A 362 2.22 -9.48 30.75
N LEU A 363 2.47 -8.41 29.99
CA LEU A 363 2.53 -7.03 30.55
C LEU A 363 1.19 -6.61 31.18
N ALA A 364 0.08 -6.92 30.53
CA ALA A 364 -1.25 -6.62 31.08
C ALA A 364 -1.56 -7.44 32.34
N ALA A 365 -1.01 -8.65 32.43
CA ALA A 365 -1.03 -9.49 33.63
C ALA A 365 -0.08 -9.00 34.74
N SER A 366 0.79 -8.01 34.44
CA SER A 366 1.91 -7.59 35.31
C SER A 366 2.98 -8.67 35.50
N ASP A 367 3.05 -9.64 34.60
CA ASP A 367 4.06 -10.69 34.58
C ASP A 367 5.25 -10.25 33.74
N PHE A 368 6.06 -9.35 34.33
CA PHE A 368 7.13 -8.68 33.61
C PHE A 368 8.27 -9.62 33.21
N THR A 369 8.50 -10.70 33.98
CA THR A 369 9.54 -11.69 33.69
C THR A 369 9.21 -12.47 32.42
N ASP A 370 7.99 -12.97 32.30
CA ASP A 370 7.56 -13.71 31.12
C ASP A 370 7.46 -12.81 29.91
N ALA A 371 6.97 -11.57 30.10
CA ALA A 371 6.94 -10.55 29.06
C ALA A 371 8.33 -10.27 28.46
N LEU A 372 9.38 -10.20 29.32
CA LEU A 372 10.77 -10.09 28.84
C LEU A 372 11.17 -11.28 27.96
N GLY A 373 10.81 -12.50 28.36
CA GLY A 373 11.06 -13.71 27.56
C GLY A 373 10.38 -13.66 26.21
N SER A 374 9.10 -13.31 26.19
CA SER A 374 8.29 -13.24 24.98
C SER A 374 8.78 -12.16 24.00
N PHE A 375 9.04 -10.93 24.47
CA PHE A 375 9.57 -9.87 23.61
C PHE A 375 10.99 -10.15 23.11
N ASN A 376 11.85 -10.77 23.93
CA ASN A 376 13.17 -11.21 23.47
C ASN A 376 13.06 -12.24 22.35
N ARG A 377 12.15 -13.20 22.46
CA ARG A 377 11.89 -14.17 21.38
C ARG A 377 11.38 -13.46 20.10
N ALA A 378 10.48 -12.50 20.24
CA ALA A 378 10.00 -11.69 19.13
C ALA A 378 11.13 -10.94 18.40
N VAL A 379 12.05 -10.32 19.16
CA VAL A 379 13.23 -9.62 18.61
C VAL A 379 14.20 -10.58 17.95
N GLN A 380 14.37 -11.80 18.49
CA GLN A 380 15.22 -12.83 17.86
C GLN A 380 14.64 -13.29 16.51
N LEU A 381 13.33 -13.51 16.44
CA LEU A 381 12.64 -13.91 15.22
C LEU A 381 12.67 -12.81 14.15
N GLU A 382 12.43 -11.58 14.56
CA GLU A 382 12.40 -10.43 13.66
C GLU A 382 13.14 -9.23 14.28
N PRO A 383 14.47 -9.12 14.09
CA PRO A 383 15.28 -8.07 14.71
C PRO A 383 14.93 -6.63 14.24
N ARG A 384 14.07 -6.48 13.25
CA ARG A 384 13.56 -5.20 12.77
C ARG A 384 12.09 -4.94 13.15
N ASN A 385 11.52 -5.72 14.05
CA ASN A 385 10.18 -5.50 14.55
C ASN A 385 10.18 -4.39 15.60
N ALA A 386 9.67 -3.21 15.22
CA ALA A 386 9.61 -2.05 16.10
C ALA A 386 8.72 -2.30 17.34
N ASP A 387 7.60 -3.00 17.18
CA ASP A 387 6.68 -3.30 18.28
C ASP A 387 7.32 -4.26 19.30
N ALA A 388 8.12 -5.22 18.82
CA ALA A 388 8.88 -6.10 19.70
C ALA A 388 9.92 -5.33 20.54
N MET A 389 10.64 -4.39 19.93
CA MET A 389 11.63 -3.56 20.63
C MET A 389 10.97 -2.60 21.64
N ILE A 390 9.86 -1.99 21.31
CA ILE A 390 9.06 -1.14 22.22
C ILE A 390 8.54 -2.00 23.39
N GLY A 391 7.96 -3.16 23.08
CA GLY A 391 7.46 -4.08 24.09
C GLY A 391 8.56 -4.55 25.05
N LEU A 392 9.74 -4.88 24.51
CA LEU A 392 10.89 -5.26 25.33
C LEU A 392 11.31 -4.13 26.27
N ALA A 393 11.41 -2.90 25.76
CA ALA A 393 11.79 -1.76 26.59
C ALA A 393 10.75 -1.47 27.68
N ARG A 394 9.45 -1.57 27.37
CA ARG A 394 8.38 -1.46 28.37
C ARG A 394 8.44 -2.54 29.43
N ALA A 395 8.70 -3.80 29.03
CA ALA A 395 8.86 -4.89 29.98
C ALA A 395 10.08 -4.68 30.89
N GLN A 396 11.21 -4.23 30.34
CA GLN A 396 12.41 -3.86 31.09
C GLN A 396 12.13 -2.73 32.09
N ALA A 397 11.45 -1.65 31.66
CA ALA A 397 11.13 -0.52 32.53
C ALA A 397 10.19 -0.93 33.68
N ASN A 398 9.17 -1.76 33.39
CA ASN A 398 8.24 -2.23 34.41
C ASN A 398 8.84 -3.26 35.36
N ALA A 399 9.84 -4.04 34.89
CA ALA A 399 10.65 -4.92 35.74
C ALA A 399 11.73 -4.17 36.59
N GLY A 400 11.75 -2.82 36.54
CA GLY A 400 12.74 -2.00 37.25
C GLY A 400 14.11 -1.93 36.59
N MET A 401 14.28 -2.48 35.39
CA MET A 401 15.53 -2.48 34.62
C MET A 401 15.67 -1.21 33.77
N THR A 402 15.53 -0.04 34.39
CA THR A 402 15.44 1.27 33.67
C THR A 402 16.62 1.52 32.73
N ASP A 403 17.85 1.20 33.15
CA ASP A 403 19.05 1.40 32.31
C ASP A 403 19.07 0.50 31.07
N ARG A 404 18.56 -0.73 31.19
CA ARG A 404 18.39 -1.62 30.03
C ARG A 404 17.33 -1.08 29.07
N ALA A 405 16.20 -0.61 29.59
CA ALA A 405 15.15 0.00 28.77
C ALA A 405 15.68 1.21 27.97
N LYS A 406 16.43 2.10 28.64
CA LYS A 406 17.10 3.24 27.98
C LYS A 406 18.04 2.77 26.86
N THR A 407 18.91 1.81 27.15
CA THR A 407 19.87 1.25 26.18
C THR A 407 19.13 0.64 24.96
N THR A 408 18.08 -0.14 25.21
CA THR A 408 17.27 -0.77 24.16
C THR A 408 16.64 0.30 23.25
N LEU A 409 16.09 1.37 23.81
CA LEU A 409 15.45 2.45 23.05
C LEU A 409 16.46 3.33 22.31
N ASP A 410 17.62 3.66 22.93
CA ASP A 410 18.70 4.41 22.27
C ASP A 410 19.23 3.63 21.03
N GLN A 411 19.40 2.31 21.15
CA GLN A 411 19.77 1.45 20.01
C GLN A 411 18.70 1.42 18.93
N ALA A 412 17.44 1.38 19.33
CA ALA A 412 16.32 1.41 18.39
C ALA A 412 16.25 2.74 17.63
N ILE A 413 16.39 3.89 18.31
CA ILE A 413 16.42 5.23 17.69
C ILE A 413 17.54 5.34 16.63
N ALA A 414 18.70 4.72 16.91
CA ALA A 414 19.82 4.72 15.96
C ALA A 414 19.57 3.82 14.74
N ARG A 415 18.77 2.75 14.88
CA ARG A 415 18.63 1.69 13.88
C ARG A 415 17.39 1.83 13.01
N PHE A 416 16.29 2.34 13.56
CA PHE A 416 14.98 2.36 12.89
C PHE A 416 14.66 3.72 12.29
N PRO A 417 13.98 3.77 11.10
CA PRO A 417 13.53 5.03 10.52
C PRO A 417 12.40 5.69 11.32
N GLU A 418 11.59 4.89 12.04
CA GLU A 418 10.44 5.33 12.85
C GLU A 418 10.87 5.85 14.23
N LYS A 419 11.80 6.78 14.25
CA LYS A 419 12.42 7.30 15.48
C LYS A 419 11.41 7.89 16.47
N SER A 420 10.37 8.52 16.00
CA SER A 420 9.36 9.23 16.81
C SER A 420 8.71 8.36 17.87
N ARG A 421 8.39 7.09 17.56
CA ARG A 421 7.80 6.15 18.52
C ARG A 421 8.79 5.77 19.63
N PHE A 422 10.04 5.53 19.27
CA PHE A 422 11.09 5.18 20.25
C PHE A 422 11.48 6.37 21.12
N GLU A 423 11.51 7.59 20.55
CA GLU A 423 11.74 8.84 21.29
C GLU A 423 10.63 9.09 22.31
N LEU A 424 9.37 8.83 21.94
CA LEU A 424 8.24 8.88 22.87
C LEU A 424 8.42 7.90 24.04
N GLU A 425 8.70 6.64 23.74
CA GLU A 425 8.88 5.61 24.78
C GLU A 425 10.08 5.92 25.70
N LEU A 426 11.20 6.36 25.14
CA LEU A 426 12.36 6.76 25.94
C LEU A 426 12.04 7.98 26.83
N GLY A 427 11.30 8.93 26.31
CA GLY A 427 10.81 10.07 27.07
C GLY A 427 9.94 9.65 28.27
N GLN A 428 9.05 8.68 28.07
CA GLN A 428 8.20 8.14 29.14
C GLN A 428 9.01 7.38 30.21
N VAL A 429 10.01 6.59 29.80
CA VAL A 429 10.92 5.91 30.73
C VAL A 429 11.68 6.95 31.58
N LEU A 430 12.15 8.04 30.97
CA LEU A 430 12.87 9.11 31.67
C LEU A 430 11.92 9.93 32.57
N LEU A 431 10.65 10.13 32.22
CA LEU A 431 9.69 10.76 33.14
C LEU A 431 9.50 9.93 34.41
N LYS A 432 9.38 8.62 34.29
CA LYS A 432 9.30 7.72 35.44
C LYS A 432 10.57 7.78 36.31
N GLU A 433 11.74 7.91 35.68
CA GLU A 433 13.01 8.13 36.39
C GLU A 433 13.02 9.51 37.09
N ALA A 434 12.46 10.56 36.47
CA ALA A 434 12.38 11.88 37.05
C ALA A 434 11.53 11.91 38.35
N GLU A 435 10.49 11.07 38.44
CA GLU A 435 9.67 10.92 39.65
C GLU A 435 10.50 10.45 40.86
N THR A 436 11.62 9.74 40.63
CA THR A 436 12.55 9.33 41.67
C THR A 436 13.52 10.44 42.12
N GLY A 437 13.38 11.66 41.56
CA GLY A 437 14.16 12.84 41.96
C GLY A 437 15.27 13.24 40.98
N VAL A 438 15.43 12.54 39.85
CA VAL A 438 16.43 12.85 38.83
C VAL A 438 15.96 13.96 37.89
N LYS A 439 16.14 15.23 38.27
CA LYS A 439 15.65 16.41 37.50
C LYS A 439 16.16 16.48 36.06
N SER A 440 17.37 16.01 35.79
CA SER A 440 17.95 15.98 34.43
C SER A 440 17.17 15.05 33.48
N ALA A 441 16.49 14.01 34.02
CA ALA A 441 15.69 13.09 33.24
C ALA A 441 14.43 13.77 32.67
N GLU A 442 13.79 14.66 33.45
CA GLU A 442 12.63 15.43 32.97
C GLU A 442 12.97 16.34 31.77
N LEU A 443 14.11 17.02 31.84
CA LEU A 443 14.54 17.90 30.73
C LEU A 443 14.84 17.08 29.47
N ARG A 444 15.52 15.92 29.62
CA ARG A 444 15.80 15.03 28.49
C ARG A 444 14.51 14.44 27.90
N ALA A 445 13.54 14.07 28.75
CA ALA A 445 12.22 13.60 28.30
C ALA A 445 11.50 14.65 27.45
N GLU A 446 11.47 15.91 27.91
CA GLU A 446 10.89 17.02 27.14
C GLU A 446 11.56 17.21 25.78
N GLN A 447 12.90 17.13 25.71
CA GLN A 447 13.63 17.19 24.44
C GLN A 447 13.23 16.05 23.50
N LEU A 448 13.08 14.83 24.01
CA LEU A 448 12.67 13.66 23.24
C LEU A 448 11.24 13.80 22.73
N PHE A 449 10.30 14.29 23.54
CA PHE A 449 8.92 14.53 23.06
C PHE A 449 8.86 15.61 21.99
N ASN A 450 9.68 16.67 22.13
CA ASN A 450 9.78 17.69 21.08
C ASN A 450 10.39 17.11 19.78
N SER A 451 11.40 16.25 19.88
CA SER A 451 11.97 15.54 18.73
C SER A 451 10.94 14.59 18.10
N ALA A 452 10.21 13.83 18.90
CA ALA A 452 9.17 12.93 18.44
C ALA A 452 8.07 13.65 17.63
N ILE A 453 7.59 14.81 18.10
CA ILE A 453 6.60 15.60 17.35
C ILE A 453 7.19 16.30 16.13
N ALA A 454 8.49 16.57 16.10
CA ALA A 454 9.17 17.09 14.92
C ALA A 454 9.27 16.03 13.81
N HIS A 455 9.46 14.76 14.16
CA HIS A 455 9.45 13.65 13.22
C HIS A 455 8.02 13.22 12.83
N ASP A 456 7.08 13.22 13.78
CA ASP A 456 5.66 12.92 13.54
C ASP A 456 4.75 13.79 14.44
N ASN A 457 4.23 14.85 13.87
CA ASN A 457 3.36 15.78 14.60
C ASN A 457 1.94 15.23 14.87
N ARG A 458 1.66 14.00 14.50
CA ARG A 458 0.40 13.30 14.73
C ARG A 458 0.44 12.38 15.97
N LEU A 459 1.54 12.35 16.71
CA LEU A 459 1.65 11.61 17.96
C LEU A 459 0.88 12.31 19.09
N ALA A 460 -0.38 11.91 19.28
CA ALA A 460 -1.26 12.46 20.32
C ALA A 460 -0.62 12.35 21.70
N GLU A 461 0.03 11.23 21.99
CA GLU A 461 0.64 10.95 23.28
C GLU A 461 1.83 11.86 23.58
N ALA A 462 2.71 12.14 22.59
CA ALA A 462 3.82 13.08 22.78
C ALA A 462 3.32 14.51 23.05
N HIS A 463 2.24 14.92 22.40
CA HIS A 463 1.59 16.20 22.71
C HIS A 463 0.97 16.18 24.11
N TYR A 464 0.34 15.08 24.53
CA TYR A 464 -0.17 14.94 25.88
C TYR A 464 0.93 15.10 26.93
N GLU A 465 2.07 14.40 26.77
CA GLU A 465 3.19 14.44 27.73
C GLU A 465 3.79 15.84 27.85
N LEU A 466 4.00 16.55 26.72
CA LEU A 466 4.46 17.95 26.75
C LEU A 466 3.45 18.89 27.46
N GLY A 467 2.17 18.68 27.22
CA GLY A 467 1.11 19.43 27.89
C GLY A 467 1.05 19.13 29.39
N ALA A 468 1.22 17.88 29.78
CA ALA A 468 1.25 17.45 31.18
C ALA A 468 2.48 18.04 31.93
N LEU A 469 3.66 18.02 31.31
CA LEU A 469 4.88 18.67 31.83
C LEU A 469 4.69 20.17 32.04
N ALA A 470 4.18 20.88 31.03
CA ALA A 470 3.89 22.32 31.12
C ALA A 470 2.88 22.63 32.26
N LEU A 471 1.87 21.76 32.42
CA LEU A 471 0.90 21.88 33.50
C LEU A 471 1.53 21.64 34.87
N GLY A 472 2.42 20.69 35.00
CA GLY A 472 3.20 20.41 36.21
C GLY A 472 4.00 21.64 36.65
N ARG A 473 4.60 22.36 35.72
CA ARG A 473 5.39 23.59 35.94
C ARG A 473 4.52 24.85 36.11
N GLY A 474 3.20 24.75 36.13
CA GLY A 474 2.30 25.92 36.27
C GLY A 474 2.07 26.71 34.99
N GLN A 475 2.60 26.27 33.86
CA GLN A 475 2.52 26.95 32.54
C GLN A 475 1.20 26.57 31.84
N ALA A 476 0.05 26.88 32.43
CA ALA A 476 -1.26 26.45 31.95
C ALA A 476 -1.58 26.90 30.52
N ALA A 477 -1.13 28.11 30.11
CA ALA A 477 -1.35 28.61 28.76
C ALA A 477 -0.55 27.79 27.71
N GLY A 478 0.72 27.47 27.99
CA GLY A 478 1.54 26.61 27.14
C GLY A 478 1.00 25.18 27.07
N ALA A 479 0.52 24.65 28.20
CA ALA A 479 -0.09 23.32 28.27
C ALA A 479 -1.31 23.19 27.33
N LEU A 480 -2.17 24.21 27.24
CA LEU A 480 -3.33 24.18 26.36
C LEU A 480 -2.98 23.98 24.88
N LEU A 481 -1.84 24.51 24.41
CA LEU A 481 -1.43 24.34 23.02
C LEU A 481 -1.28 22.86 22.67
N HIS A 482 -0.52 22.13 23.49
CA HIS A 482 -0.25 20.74 23.29
C HIS A 482 -1.46 19.85 23.61
N LEU A 483 -2.16 20.09 24.73
CA LEU A 483 -3.33 19.29 25.12
C LEU A 483 -4.49 19.38 24.13
N LYS A 484 -4.76 20.56 23.55
CA LYS A 484 -5.75 20.71 22.48
C LYS A 484 -5.36 19.92 21.22
N LYS A 485 -4.08 19.91 20.87
CA LYS A 485 -3.60 19.13 19.74
C LYS A 485 -3.74 17.64 20.02
N ALA A 486 -3.40 17.19 21.25
CA ALA A 486 -3.59 15.81 21.68
C ALA A 486 -5.06 15.38 21.59
N ALA A 487 -5.99 16.18 22.14
CA ALA A 487 -7.42 15.90 22.08
C ALA A 487 -7.99 15.89 20.66
N LYS A 488 -7.46 16.73 19.76
CA LYS A 488 -7.84 16.70 18.34
C LYS A 488 -7.37 15.43 17.64
N LEU A 489 -6.19 14.91 18.02
CA LEU A 489 -5.59 13.70 17.43
C LEU A 489 -6.19 12.42 18.02
N ASP A 490 -6.49 12.43 19.31
CA ASP A 490 -7.18 11.36 20.05
C ASP A 490 -8.29 11.93 20.91
N PRO A 491 -9.51 12.09 20.37
CA PRO A 491 -10.66 12.57 21.11
C PRO A 491 -11.19 11.60 22.19
N SER A 492 -10.73 10.35 22.19
CA SER A 492 -11.16 9.32 23.13
C SER A 492 -10.26 9.21 24.38
N SER A 493 -9.18 10.00 24.44
CA SER A 493 -8.23 9.98 25.55
C SER A 493 -8.78 10.66 26.80
N ALA A 494 -9.37 9.91 27.73
CA ALA A 494 -9.85 10.44 29.00
C ALA A 494 -8.77 11.25 29.75
N LYS A 495 -7.51 10.76 29.80
CA LYS A 495 -6.39 11.47 30.44
C LYS A 495 -6.14 12.86 29.84
N THR A 496 -6.32 13.02 28.54
CA THR A 496 -6.16 14.31 27.84
C THR A 496 -7.25 15.29 28.22
N HIS A 497 -8.50 14.86 28.26
CA HIS A 497 -9.64 15.70 28.68
C HIS A 497 -9.54 16.10 30.17
N PHE A 498 -9.07 15.20 31.01
CA PHE A 498 -8.77 15.54 32.41
C PHE A 498 -7.67 16.62 32.52
N ALA A 499 -6.59 16.47 31.77
CA ALA A 499 -5.52 17.47 31.77
C ALA A 499 -5.98 18.83 31.21
N LEU A 500 -6.81 18.82 30.15
CA LEU A 500 -7.45 20.04 29.61
C LEU A 500 -8.34 20.72 30.64
N SER A 501 -9.20 20.00 31.34
CA SER A 501 -10.05 20.53 32.43
C SER A 501 -9.19 21.24 33.48
N ARG A 502 -8.07 20.63 33.90
CA ARG A 502 -7.15 21.23 34.86
C ARG A 502 -6.46 22.50 34.30
N ALA A 503 -6.06 22.50 33.04
CA ALA A 503 -5.44 23.63 32.39
C ALA A 503 -6.41 24.82 32.29
N TYR A 504 -7.63 24.59 31.85
CA TYR A 504 -8.67 25.61 31.76
C TYR A 504 -9.03 26.18 33.14
N ARG A 505 -9.16 25.33 34.18
CA ARG A 505 -9.44 25.77 35.56
C ARG A 505 -8.35 26.69 36.08
N ARG A 506 -7.07 26.38 35.84
CA ARG A 506 -5.95 27.24 36.24
C ARG A 506 -5.91 28.60 35.53
N LEU A 507 -6.56 28.71 34.38
CA LEU A 507 -6.68 29.95 33.60
C LEU A 507 -7.99 30.71 33.89
N GLY A 508 -8.80 30.25 34.85
CA GLY A 508 -10.09 30.85 35.16
C GLY A 508 -11.18 30.61 34.12
N ARG A 509 -10.96 29.71 33.17
CA ARG A 509 -11.88 29.38 32.08
C ARG A 509 -12.79 28.23 32.53
N ASN A 510 -13.70 28.55 33.44
CA ASN A 510 -14.49 27.53 34.16
C ASN A 510 -15.50 26.79 33.27
N ASP A 511 -16.08 27.45 32.27
CA ASP A 511 -17.04 26.83 31.36
C ASP A 511 -16.39 25.74 30.49
N GLU A 512 -15.18 26.04 29.93
CA GLU A 512 -14.44 25.06 29.17
C GLU A 512 -13.91 23.95 30.07
N ALA A 513 -13.50 24.27 31.29
CA ALA A 513 -13.06 23.26 32.24
C ALA A 513 -14.20 22.28 32.59
N ALA A 514 -15.43 22.75 32.73
CA ALA A 514 -16.59 21.91 33.00
C ALA A 514 -16.92 21.00 31.80
N LYS A 515 -16.85 21.52 30.57
CA LYS A 515 -17.06 20.72 29.35
C LYS A 515 -16.05 19.56 29.24
N GLU A 516 -14.77 19.86 29.46
CA GLU A 516 -13.72 18.83 29.41
C GLU A 516 -13.85 17.82 30.56
N ALA A 517 -14.29 18.23 31.74
CA ALA A 517 -14.58 17.33 32.86
C ALA A 517 -15.74 16.37 32.52
N THR A 518 -16.81 16.87 31.90
CA THR A 518 -17.92 16.02 31.45
C THR A 518 -17.50 15.01 30.40
N LEU A 519 -16.61 15.41 29.47
CA LEU A 519 -16.04 14.47 28.48
C LEU A 519 -15.18 13.40 29.16
N PHE A 520 -14.34 13.80 30.13
CA PHE A 520 -13.55 12.85 30.90
C PHE A 520 -14.43 11.80 31.59
N ASP A 521 -15.52 12.23 32.27
CA ASP A 521 -16.42 11.33 32.97
C ASP A 521 -17.09 10.33 32.02
N LYS A 522 -17.53 10.80 30.85
CA LYS A 522 -18.11 9.94 29.78
C LYS A 522 -17.14 8.93 29.20
N LEU A 523 -15.85 9.28 29.13
CA LEU A 523 -14.82 8.41 28.54
C LEU A 523 -14.22 7.44 29.56
N LYS A 524 -14.51 7.62 30.84
CA LYS A 524 -14.07 6.74 31.93
C LYS A 524 -15.02 5.56 32.15
N GLU A 525 -16.31 5.73 31.76
CA GLU A 525 -17.32 4.67 31.72
C GLU A 525 -17.07 3.70 30.56
#